data_e111befd94f39d2597853d8b1feeed3b
#
_entry.id   e111befd94f39d2597853d8b1feeed3b
#
_cell.length_a   1.000
_cell.length_b   1.000
_cell.length_c   1.000
_cell.angle_alpha   90.00
_cell.angle_beta   90.00
_cell.angle_gamma   90.00
#
_symmetry.space_group_name_H-M   'P 1'
#
loop_
_entity.id
_entity.type
_entity.pdbx_description
1 polymer ?
#
loop_
_entity_poly.entity_id
_entity_poly.type
_entity_poly.pdbx_seq_one_letter_code
_entity_poly.pdbx_strand_id
1 'polypeptide(L)'
;MKEDLVKARKQNMRLYALYRPISLDLLFYYCIEFLFLTQVKQISASHVVLGSSFYAIFMIIWQIPASVIIDKIGTKRCTVLANVFNVLYLILIMGCTGLETLILAQFFSSLCFTLKDISDIALLEYSIPETSNKGAIFSKIEGKAYKDYYLFNCISSVICGFLYAFNNYLPMIISLMISILAVVMSLGFKELGEKSEKKQNSQEKMINYFQDLKKGMQFIFKSPRLRSLFICVGITWGVFCLMGTYQSSILVDIGASAQVISIVTALSSLASSIGLKRQAKFHRHFKNKTLSTILIVMIVTIFVIGITGILQLPYDTTLIIIVLAFLVFYSVKGINNVLLDRYLSNFAKENIITQILAVKAISKNVFRSCIGFLGAYLLDITNTANATILVGIVLLIATLGLVSYMQTRLGLKPEEYDEKDIISIK
;
A
#
# COMPACT_ATOMS: atom_id res chain seq x y z
N MET A 1 28.24 -25.44 16.57
CA MET A 1 27.06 -24.67 16.99
C MET A 1 27.19 -23.16 16.80
N LYS A 2 28.18 -22.43 17.37
CA LYS A 2 28.34 -20.97 17.12
C LYS A 2 28.72 -20.64 15.66
N GLU A 3 29.61 -21.40 15.03
CA GLU A 3 29.98 -21.21 13.62
C GLU A 3 28.83 -21.48 12.66
N ASP A 4 28.02 -22.48 12.90
CA ASP A 4 26.85 -22.81 12.06
C ASP A 4 25.82 -21.71 12.14
N LEU A 5 25.60 -21.11 13.31
CA LEU A 5 24.71 -19.96 13.49
C LEU A 5 25.20 -18.74 12.70
N VAL A 6 26.51 -18.45 12.74
CA VAL A 6 27.09 -17.34 11.96
C VAL A 6 26.94 -17.58 10.45
N LYS A 7 27.19 -18.81 9.98
CA LYS A 7 26.98 -19.19 8.57
C LYS A 7 25.52 -19.02 8.16
N ALA A 8 24.59 -19.51 9.00
CA ALA A 8 23.14 -19.41 8.74
C ALA A 8 22.65 -17.94 8.68
N ARG A 9 23.10 -17.09 9.60
CA ARG A 9 22.79 -15.64 9.58
C ARG A 9 23.30 -14.97 8.33
N LYS A 10 24.56 -15.23 7.94
CA LYS A 10 25.17 -14.67 6.73
C LYS A 10 24.46 -15.16 5.45
N GLN A 11 24.06 -16.44 5.43
CA GLN A 11 23.27 -17.01 4.34
C GLN A 11 21.92 -16.29 4.22
N ASN A 12 21.18 -16.15 5.32
CA ASN A 12 19.87 -15.46 5.33
C ASN A 12 19.99 -14.02 4.86
N MET A 13 20.94 -13.23 5.38
CA MET A 13 21.11 -11.83 4.96
C MET A 13 21.43 -11.70 3.47
N ARG A 14 22.26 -12.59 2.90
CA ARG A 14 22.57 -12.59 1.47
C ARG A 14 21.36 -12.98 0.62
N LEU A 15 20.67 -14.05 1.02
CA LEU A 15 19.50 -14.54 0.31
C LEU A 15 18.36 -13.52 0.40
N TYR A 16 18.17 -12.86 1.55
CA TYR A 16 17.17 -11.83 1.74
C TYR A 16 17.36 -10.64 0.78
N ALA A 17 18.58 -10.19 0.60
CA ALA A 17 18.89 -9.10 -0.33
C ALA A 17 18.54 -9.40 -1.80
N LEU A 18 18.48 -10.69 -2.19
CA LEU A 18 18.05 -11.13 -3.52
C LEU A 18 16.55 -11.45 -3.57
N TYR A 19 16.02 -12.03 -2.51
CA TYR A 19 14.63 -12.46 -2.40
C TYR A 19 13.67 -11.26 -2.27
N ARG A 20 13.98 -10.33 -1.35
CA ARG A 20 13.06 -9.23 -1.00
C ARG A 20 12.66 -8.35 -2.20
N PRO A 21 13.58 -7.95 -3.11
CA PRO A 21 13.21 -7.14 -4.27
C PRO A 21 12.19 -7.78 -5.22
N ILE A 22 12.20 -9.11 -5.36
CA ILE A 22 11.28 -9.83 -6.26
C ILE A 22 10.01 -10.31 -5.56
N SER A 23 10.01 -10.32 -4.22
CA SER A 23 8.90 -10.81 -3.40
C SER A 23 8.09 -9.71 -2.74
N LEU A 24 8.60 -8.46 -2.73
CA LEU A 24 7.95 -7.33 -2.05
C LEU A 24 6.56 -7.06 -2.61
N ASP A 25 6.41 -7.22 -3.92
CA ASP A 25 5.18 -6.99 -4.64
C ASP A 25 5.13 -7.86 -5.91
N LEU A 26 4.03 -7.83 -6.65
CA LEU A 26 3.83 -8.59 -7.89
C LEU A 26 4.34 -7.82 -9.10
N LEU A 27 5.60 -8.08 -9.46
CA LEU A 27 6.20 -7.54 -10.69
C LEU A 27 5.43 -8.06 -11.92
N PHE A 28 5.30 -7.25 -12.95
CA PHE A 28 4.57 -7.53 -14.20
C PHE A 28 3.04 -7.68 -14.06
N TYR A 29 2.48 -7.66 -12.84
CA TYR A 29 1.06 -7.85 -12.62
C TYR A 29 0.28 -6.53 -12.54
N TYR A 30 0.61 -5.66 -11.60
CA TYR A 30 -0.23 -4.51 -11.26
C TYR A 30 -0.44 -3.49 -12.37
N CYS A 31 0.49 -3.36 -13.30
CA CYS A 31 0.33 -2.43 -14.42
C CYS A 31 -0.70 -2.89 -15.45
N ILE A 32 -1.01 -4.19 -15.49
CA ILE A 32 -1.97 -4.78 -16.44
C ILE A 32 -3.13 -5.50 -15.75
N GLU A 33 -3.17 -5.57 -14.43
CA GLU A 33 -4.23 -6.24 -13.67
C GLU A 33 -5.62 -5.83 -14.16
N PHE A 34 -5.86 -4.53 -14.26
CA PHE A 34 -7.14 -4.00 -14.70
C PHE A 34 -7.48 -4.44 -16.13
N LEU A 35 -6.53 -4.33 -17.06
CA LEU A 35 -6.74 -4.75 -18.46
C LEU A 35 -7.01 -6.25 -18.55
N PHE A 36 -6.24 -7.05 -17.83
CA PHE A 36 -6.41 -8.50 -17.84
C PHE A 36 -7.78 -8.90 -17.31
N LEU A 37 -8.21 -8.32 -16.18
CA LEU A 37 -9.51 -8.62 -15.59
C LEU A 37 -10.67 -8.11 -16.46
N THR A 38 -10.57 -6.94 -17.06
CA THR A 38 -11.67 -6.36 -17.84
C THR A 38 -11.71 -6.86 -19.29
N GLN A 39 -10.57 -6.93 -19.95
CA GLN A 39 -10.52 -7.28 -21.38
C GLN A 39 -10.42 -8.79 -21.64
N VAL A 40 -9.68 -9.53 -20.79
CA VAL A 40 -9.49 -10.98 -20.97
C VAL A 40 -10.53 -11.77 -20.18
N LYS A 41 -10.79 -11.37 -18.93
CA LYS A 41 -11.73 -12.08 -18.05
C LYS A 41 -13.15 -11.52 -18.11
N GLN A 42 -13.38 -10.42 -18.82
CA GLN A 42 -14.69 -9.78 -19.00
C GLN A 42 -15.37 -9.42 -17.67
N ILE A 43 -14.57 -9.09 -16.64
CA ILE A 43 -15.04 -8.61 -15.34
C ILE A 43 -15.26 -7.11 -15.43
N SER A 44 -16.40 -6.61 -14.96
CA SER A 44 -16.70 -5.19 -15.00
C SER A 44 -15.70 -4.37 -14.17
N ALA A 45 -15.45 -3.12 -14.56
CA ALA A 45 -14.57 -2.20 -13.84
C ALA A 45 -15.03 -2.01 -12.37
N SER A 46 -16.34 -1.96 -12.13
CA SER A 46 -16.92 -1.88 -10.78
C SER A 46 -16.55 -3.11 -9.93
N HIS A 47 -16.60 -4.32 -10.50
CA HIS A 47 -16.21 -5.54 -9.81
C HIS A 47 -14.70 -5.60 -9.50
N VAL A 48 -13.84 -5.05 -10.36
CA VAL A 48 -12.39 -4.93 -10.07
C VAL A 48 -12.14 -4.03 -8.87
N VAL A 49 -12.81 -2.86 -8.81
CA VAL A 49 -12.73 -1.96 -7.65
C VAL A 49 -13.30 -2.61 -6.40
N LEU A 50 -14.42 -3.35 -6.53
CA LEU A 50 -15.04 -4.08 -5.44
C LEU A 50 -14.10 -5.15 -4.88
N GLY A 51 -13.41 -5.91 -5.73
CA GLY A 51 -12.39 -6.87 -5.33
C GLY A 51 -11.28 -6.23 -4.49
N SER A 52 -10.76 -5.06 -4.92
CA SER A 52 -9.78 -4.29 -4.14
C SER A 52 -10.32 -3.82 -2.78
N SER A 53 -11.63 -3.58 -2.67
CA SER A 53 -12.29 -3.22 -1.41
C SER A 53 -12.37 -4.41 -0.45
N PHE A 54 -12.70 -5.60 -0.96
CA PHE A 54 -12.67 -6.85 -0.18
C PHE A 54 -11.25 -7.21 0.28
N TYR A 55 -10.23 -7.00 -0.58
CA TYR A 55 -8.83 -7.15 -0.16
C TYR A 55 -8.52 -6.32 1.09
N ALA A 56 -8.97 -5.08 1.16
CA ALA A 56 -8.75 -4.22 2.32
C ALA A 56 -9.46 -4.75 3.59
N ILE A 57 -10.67 -5.30 3.47
CA ILE A 57 -11.38 -5.96 4.58
C ILE A 57 -10.59 -7.18 5.06
N PHE A 58 -10.16 -8.03 4.14
CA PHE A 58 -9.38 -9.22 4.50
C PHE A 58 -8.04 -8.89 5.15
N MET A 59 -7.38 -7.79 4.73
CA MET A 59 -6.16 -7.30 5.40
C MET A 59 -6.42 -6.97 6.88
N ILE A 60 -7.57 -6.39 7.22
CA ILE A 60 -7.96 -6.12 8.61
C ILE A 60 -8.19 -7.43 9.37
N ILE A 61 -8.91 -8.37 8.76
CA ILE A 61 -9.24 -9.66 9.36
C ILE A 61 -7.97 -10.48 9.64
N TRP A 62 -7.02 -10.50 8.69
CA TRP A 62 -5.79 -11.28 8.81
C TRP A 62 -4.74 -10.68 9.73
N GLN A 63 -4.83 -9.41 10.07
CA GLN A 63 -3.79 -8.74 10.86
C GLN A 63 -3.50 -9.42 12.20
N ILE A 64 -4.53 -9.93 12.86
CA ILE A 64 -4.40 -10.63 14.14
C ILE A 64 -3.98 -12.10 13.96
N PRO A 65 -4.68 -12.90 13.14
CA PRO A 65 -4.30 -14.29 12.92
C PRO A 65 -2.87 -14.47 12.39
N ALA A 66 -2.39 -13.55 11.55
CA ALA A 66 -1.05 -13.61 10.99
C ALA A 66 0.05 -13.63 12.06
N SER A 67 -0.03 -12.78 13.09
CA SER A 67 0.93 -12.76 14.18
C SER A 67 0.95 -14.08 14.97
N VAL A 68 -0.22 -14.67 15.19
CA VAL A 68 -0.36 -15.97 15.87
C VAL A 68 0.21 -17.12 15.03
N ILE A 69 -0.02 -17.06 13.72
CA ILE A 69 0.51 -18.05 12.77
C ILE A 69 2.04 -18.05 12.81
N ILE A 70 2.67 -16.87 12.71
CA ILE A 70 4.14 -16.73 12.72
C ILE A 70 4.75 -17.32 13.99
N ASP A 71 4.16 -17.03 15.15
CA ASP A 71 4.65 -17.56 16.42
C ASP A 71 4.55 -19.08 16.54
N LYS A 72 3.53 -19.68 15.91
CA LYS A 72 3.33 -21.14 15.94
C LYS A 72 4.25 -21.90 14.99
N ILE A 73 4.37 -21.41 13.76
CA ILE A 73 5.08 -22.15 12.71
C ILE A 73 6.52 -21.67 12.47
N GLY A 74 6.88 -20.49 12.98
CA GLY A 74 8.17 -19.84 12.80
C GLY A 74 8.23 -18.93 11.58
N THR A 75 9.24 -18.05 11.56
CA THR A 75 9.37 -17.00 10.53
C THR A 75 9.62 -17.56 9.13
N LYS A 76 10.57 -18.49 8.99
CA LYS A 76 10.88 -19.14 7.70
C LYS A 76 9.64 -19.81 7.09
N ARG A 77 8.96 -20.67 7.87
CA ARG A 77 7.81 -21.41 7.38
C ARG A 77 6.67 -20.47 6.98
N CYS A 78 6.50 -19.38 7.74
CA CYS A 78 5.52 -18.35 7.44
C CYS A 78 5.83 -17.64 6.14
N THR A 79 7.11 -17.25 5.90
CA THR A 79 7.55 -16.65 4.63
C THR A 79 7.30 -17.59 3.44
N VAL A 80 7.59 -18.90 3.58
CA VAL A 80 7.30 -19.89 2.54
C VAL A 80 5.80 -19.97 2.27
N LEU A 81 4.99 -20.11 3.33
CA LEU A 81 3.53 -20.20 3.22
C LEU A 81 2.93 -18.95 2.54
N ALA A 82 3.41 -17.77 2.90
CA ALA A 82 2.99 -16.52 2.27
C ALA A 82 3.28 -16.51 0.76
N ASN A 83 4.46 -16.95 0.34
CA ASN A 83 4.80 -17.03 -1.09
C ASN A 83 3.96 -18.10 -1.82
N VAL A 84 3.62 -19.22 -1.17
CA VAL A 84 2.67 -20.22 -1.73
C VAL A 84 1.28 -19.60 -1.95
N PHE A 85 0.77 -18.82 -1.00
CA PHE A 85 -0.49 -18.09 -1.19
C PHE A 85 -0.42 -17.06 -2.32
N ASN A 86 0.75 -16.47 -2.57
CA ASN A 86 0.96 -15.58 -3.70
C ASN A 86 0.83 -16.31 -5.05
N VAL A 87 1.42 -17.48 -5.15
CA VAL A 87 1.29 -18.37 -6.32
C VAL A 87 -0.19 -18.76 -6.52
N LEU A 88 -0.87 -19.17 -5.45
CA LEU A 88 -2.28 -19.52 -5.48
C LEU A 88 -3.16 -18.36 -5.93
N TYR A 89 -2.90 -17.15 -5.41
CA TYR A 89 -3.56 -15.93 -5.85
C TYR A 89 -3.46 -15.72 -7.37
N LEU A 90 -2.25 -15.80 -7.94
CA LEU A 90 -2.04 -15.61 -9.37
C LEU A 90 -2.75 -16.69 -10.20
N ILE A 91 -2.74 -17.95 -9.76
CA ILE A 91 -3.48 -19.03 -10.42
C ILE A 91 -4.99 -18.74 -10.41
N LEU A 92 -5.54 -18.30 -9.28
CA LEU A 92 -6.95 -17.93 -9.16
C LEU A 92 -7.32 -16.73 -10.05
N ILE A 93 -6.44 -15.71 -10.14
CA ILE A 93 -6.66 -14.58 -11.05
C ILE A 93 -6.64 -15.04 -12.52
N MET A 94 -5.68 -15.89 -12.89
CA MET A 94 -5.64 -16.45 -14.27
C MET A 94 -6.86 -17.32 -14.59
N GLY A 95 -7.42 -18.00 -13.59
CA GLY A 95 -8.66 -18.78 -13.69
C GLY A 95 -9.94 -18.01 -13.37
N CYS A 96 -9.86 -16.70 -13.15
CA CYS A 96 -11.00 -15.90 -12.70
C CYS A 96 -12.12 -15.88 -13.75
N THR A 97 -13.38 -16.12 -13.29
CA THR A 97 -14.57 -16.17 -14.14
C THR A 97 -15.66 -15.19 -13.71
N GLY A 98 -15.49 -14.52 -12.57
CA GLY A 98 -16.47 -13.56 -12.04
C GLY A 98 -16.07 -12.99 -10.69
N LEU A 99 -16.99 -12.25 -10.09
CA LEU A 99 -16.75 -11.56 -8.82
C LEU A 99 -16.39 -12.51 -7.67
N GLU A 100 -17.04 -13.66 -7.57
CA GLU A 100 -16.81 -14.63 -6.49
C GLU A 100 -15.38 -15.17 -6.50
N THR A 101 -14.90 -15.58 -7.68
CA THR A 101 -13.53 -16.05 -7.87
C THR A 101 -12.50 -14.93 -7.67
N LEU A 102 -12.84 -13.70 -8.03
CA LEU A 102 -12.03 -12.52 -7.75
C LEU A 102 -11.93 -12.27 -6.23
N ILE A 103 -13.03 -12.31 -5.49
CA ILE A 103 -13.04 -12.15 -4.03
C ILE A 103 -12.21 -13.26 -3.37
N LEU A 104 -12.33 -14.52 -3.83
CA LEU A 104 -11.52 -15.63 -3.33
C LEU A 104 -10.03 -15.41 -3.61
N ALA A 105 -9.66 -14.89 -4.78
CA ALA A 105 -8.29 -14.53 -5.08
C ALA A 105 -7.79 -13.43 -4.14
N GLN A 106 -8.58 -12.38 -3.91
CA GLN A 106 -8.21 -11.29 -3.00
C GLN A 106 -8.06 -11.75 -1.53
N PHE A 107 -8.80 -12.78 -1.12
CA PHE A 107 -8.62 -13.41 0.19
C PHE A 107 -7.20 -14.01 0.34
N PHE A 108 -6.71 -14.76 -0.65
CA PHE A 108 -5.36 -15.32 -0.62
C PHE A 108 -4.28 -14.25 -0.77
N SER A 109 -4.52 -13.23 -1.59
CA SER A 109 -3.62 -12.07 -1.74
C SER A 109 -3.44 -11.34 -0.41
N SER A 110 -4.53 -11.02 0.26
CA SER A 110 -4.48 -10.31 1.55
C SER A 110 -3.76 -11.12 2.63
N LEU A 111 -3.99 -12.43 2.69
CA LEU A 111 -3.30 -13.36 3.59
C LEU A 111 -1.80 -13.40 3.29
N CYS A 112 -1.44 -13.52 2.01
CA CYS A 112 -0.04 -13.49 1.57
C CYS A 112 0.67 -12.23 2.06
N PHE A 113 0.15 -11.04 1.70
CA PHE A 113 0.81 -9.78 2.03
C PHE A 113 0.83 -9.50 3.53
N THR A 114 -0.22 -9.84 4.28
CA THR A 114 -0.24 -9.69 5.74
C THR A 114 0.83 -10.58 6.41
N LEU A 115 0.98 -11.83 5.97
CA LEU A 115 2.02 -12.72 6.49
C LEU A 115 3.43 -12.21 6.13
N LYS A 116 3.65 -11.75 4.89
CA LYS A 116 4.95 -11.21 4.44
C LYS A 116 5.37 -9.95 5.19
N ASP A 117 4.44 -9.05 5.44
CA ASP A 117 4.73 -7.81 6.17
C ASP A 117 5.31 -8.06 7.56
N ILE A 118 4.96 -9.18 8.17
CA ILE A 118 5.47 -9.53 9.50
C ILE A 118 6.66 -10.51 9.38
N SER A 119 6.52 -11.59 8.59
CA SER A 119 7.51 -12.67 8.57
C SER A 119 8.82 -12.29 7.91
N ASP A 120 8.79 -11.52 6.81
CA ASP A 120 10.00 -11.13 6.08
C ASP A 120 10.86 -10.19 6.92
N ILE A 121 10.22 -9.22 7.59
CA ILE A 121 10.90 -8.27 8.48
C ILE A 121 11.51 -9.01 9.67
N ALA A 122 10.74 -9.88 10.32
CA ALA A 122 11.22 -10.68 11.45
C ALA A 122 12.36 -11.61 11.04
N LEU A 123 12.29 -12.23 9.84
CA LEU A 123 13.36 -13.08 9.32
C LEU A 123 14.68 -12.32 9.17
N LEU A 124 14.64 -11.09 8.64
CA LEU A 124 15.82 -10.24 8.54
C LEU A 124 16.33 -9.84 9.92
N GLU A 125 15.44 -9.44 10.81
CA GLU A 125 15.78 -8.99 12.16
C GLU A 125 16.50 -10.09 12.96
N TYR A 126 15.99 -11.33 12.94
CA TYR A 126 16.65 -12.47 13.59
C TYR A 126 17.94 -12.90 12.91
N SER A 127 18.14 -12.57 11.65
CA SER A 127 19.37 -12.87 10.91
C SER A 127 20.51 -11.91 11.22
N ILE A 128 20.22 -10.72 11.76
CA ILE A 128 21.24 -9.76 12.15
C ILE A 128 21.70 -10.05 13.58
N PRO A 129 23.04 -10.12 13.84
CA PRO A 129 23.55 -10.29 15.20
C PRO A 129 23.12 -9.16 16.13
N GLU A 130 22.92 -9.47 17.40
CA GLU A 130 22.68 -8.47 18.44
C GLU A 130 23.96 -7.66 18.70
N THR A 131 24.05 -6.51 18.02
CA THR A 131 25.16 -5.58 18.13
C THR A 131 24.61 -4.16 18.23
N SER A 132 25.42 -3.22 18.72
CA SER A 132 25.06 -1.80 18.77
C SER A 132 24.66 -1.22 17.39
N ASN A 133 25.09 -1.82 16.30
CA ASN A 133 24.85 -1.41 14.93
C ASN A 133 23.68 -2.16 14.24
N LYS A 134 22.90 -3.00 14.97
CA LYS A 134 21.84 -3.84 14.40
C LYS A 134 20.86 -3.02 13.54
N GLY A 135 20.38 -1.90 14.04
CA GLY A 135 19.45 -1.03 13.32
C GLY A 135 20.04 -0.44 12.04
N ALA A 136 21.33 -0.07 12.05
CA ALA A 136 22.01 0.45 10.86
C ALA A 136 22.18 -0.65 9.78
N ILE A 137 22.51 -1.88 10.19
CA ILE A 137 22.63 -3.03 9.28
C ILE A 137 21.27 -3.37 8.68
N PHE A 138 20.20 -3.40 9.50
CA PHE A 138 18.82 -3.62 9.06
C PHE A 138 18.42 -2.58 7.99
N SER A 139 18.55 -1.30 8.32
CA SER A 139 18.19 -0.20 7.42
C SER A 139 18.98 -0.22 6.10
N LYS A 140 20.26 -0.65 6.14
CA LYS A 140 21.08 -0.77 4.95
C LYS A 140 20.61 -1.90 4.02
N ILE A 141 20.28 -3.08 4.58
CA ILE A 141 19.84 -4.24 3.79
C ILE A 141 18.43 -3.99 3.24
N GLU A 142 17.50 -3.57 4.08
CA GLU A 142 16.11 -3.31 3.69
C GLU A 142 16.02 -2.12 2.71
N GLY A 143 16.76 -1.04 2.98
CA GLY A 143 16.82 0.12 2.08
C GLY A 143 17.38 -0.23 0.70
N LYS A 144 18.38 -1.13 0.63
CA LYS A 144 18.89 -1.65 -0.65
C LYS A 144 17.82 -2.48 -1.36
N ALA A 145 17.15 -3.38 -0.64
CA ALA A 145 16.09 -4.23 -1.20
C ALA A 145 14.95 -3.40 -1.79
N TYR A 146 14.49 -2.36 -1.09
CA TYR A 146 13.48 -1.42 -1.62
C TYR A 146 13.97 -0.66 -2.85
N LYS A 147 15.22 -0.20 -2.86
CA LYS A 147 15.81 0.45 -4.04
C LYS A 147 15.79 -0.47 -5.26
N ASP A 148 16.24 -1.71 -5.09
CA ASP A 148 16.31 -2.71 -6.16
C ASP A 148 14.88 -3.09 -6.62
N TYR A 149 13.91 -3.22 -5.69
CA TYR A 149 12.50 -3.42 -6.02
C TYR A 149 11.94 -2.28 -6.88
N TYR A 150 12.14 -1.02 -6.51
CA TYR A 150 11.63 0.11 -7.31
C TYR A 150 12.22 0.16 -8.70
N LEU A 151 13.50 -0.22 -8.85
CA LEU A 151 14.13 -0.35 -10.16
C LEU A 151 13.48 -1.46 -10.98
N PHE A 152 13.30 -2.66 -10.40
CA PHE A 152 12.65 -3.78 -11.07
C PHE A 152 11.19 -3.47 -11.41
N ASN A 153 10.46 -2.84 -10.51
CA ASN A 153 9.07 -2.45 -10.75
C ASN A 153 8.95 -1.43 -11.89
N CYS A 154 9.85 -0.46 -11.97
CA CYS A 154 9.86 0.50 -13.09
C CYS A 154 10.14 -0.19 -14.43
N ILE A 155 11.15 -1.05 -14.49
CA ILE A 155 11.51 -1.79 -15.71
C ILE A 155 10.38 -2.76 -16.09
N SER A 156 9.87 -3.54 -15.15
CA SER A 156 8.80 -4.49 -15.39
C SER A 156 7.52 -3.81 -15.85
N SER A 157 7.19 -2.63 -15.29
CA SER A 157 6.01 -1.86 -15.72
C SER A 157 6.11 -1.42 -17.17
N VAL A 158 7.27 -0.93 -17.62
CA VAL A 158 7.45 -0.53 -19.03
C VAL A 158 7.35 -1.75 -19.96
N ILE A 159 8.06 -2.83 -19.65
CA ILE A 159 8.10 -4.03 -20.48
C ILE A 159 6.74 -4.72 -20.53
N CYS A 160 6.00 -4.69 -19.45
CA CYS A 160 4.73 -5.39 -19.26
C CYS A 160 3.69 -5.07 -20.33
N GLY A 161 3.53 -3.81 -20.73
CA GLY A 161 2.59 -3.40 -21.75
C GLY A 161 2.92 -3.96 -23.13
N PHE A 162 4.22 -4.08 -23.47
CA PHE A 162 4.65 -4.71 -24.73
C PHE A 162 4.44 -6.20 -24.70
N LEU A 163 4.71 -6.87 -23.58
CA LEU A 163 4.43 -8.29 -23.39
C LEU A 163 2.95 -8.59 -23.49
N TYR A 164 2.10 -7.76 -22.89
CA TYR A 164 0.65 -7.90 -22.94
C TYR A 164 0.11 -7.74 -24.38
N ALA A 165 0.65 -6.80 -25.16
CA ALA A 165 0.27 -6.63 -26.55
C ALA A 165 0.67 -7.81 -27.43
N PHE A 166 1.77 -8.51 -27.10
CA PHE A 166 2.19 -9.73 -27.80
C PHE A 166 1.30 -10.93 -27.41
N ASN A 167 1.06 -11.12 -26.11
CA ASN A 167 0.15 -12.12 -25.58
C ASN A 167 -0.39 -11.68 -24.21
N ASN A 168 -1.71 -11.61 -24.08
CA ASN A 168 -2.39 -11.08 -22.89
C ASN A 168 -2.07 -11.87 -21.60
N TYR A 169 -1.68 -13.14 -21.70
CA TYR A 169 -1.31 -13.99 -20.57
C TYR A 169 0.18 -13.92 -20.22
N LEU A 170 1.04 -13.44 -21.12
CA LEU A 170 2.49 -13.51 -20.95
C LEU A 170 2.99 -12.77 -19.68
N PRO A 171 2.52 -11.54 -19.37
CA PRO A 171 2.89 -10.88 -18.11
C PRO A 171 2.46 -11.68 -16.87
N MET A 172 1.28 -12.30 -16.92
CA MET A 172 0.76 -13.13 -15.81
C MET A 172 1.64 -14.36 -15.59
N ILE A 173 2.04 -15.04 -16.69
CA ILE A 173 2.92 -16.20 -16.63
C ILE A 173 4.28 -15.81 -16.05
N ILE A 174 4.85 -14.69 -16.48
CA ILE A 174 6.14 -14.20 -15.94
C ILE A 174 6.00 -13.86 -14.45
N SER A 175 4.91 -13.20 -14.04
CA SER A 175 4.62 -12.91 -12.64
C SER A 175 4.50 -14.18 -11.80
N LEU A 176 3.85 -15.22 -12.35
CA LEU A 176 3.73 -16.54 -11.73
C LEU A 176 5.11 -17.21 -11.58
N MET A 177 5.94 -17.17 -12.61
CA MET A 177 7.30 -17.73 -12.57
C MET A 177 8.17 -17.02 -11.51
N ILE A 178 8.07 -15.69 -11.41
CA ILE A 178 8.78 -14.92 -10.37
C ILE A 178 8.28 -15.30 -8.98
N SER A 179 6.96 -15.48 -8.82
CA SER A 179 6.36 -15.90 -7.54
C SER A 179 6.80 -17.33 -7.14
N ILE A 180 6.90 -18.25 -8.10
CA ILE A 180 7.46 -19.59 -7.86
C ILE A 180 8.94 -19.50 -7.48
N LEU A 181 9.72 -18.64 -8.15
CA LEU A 181 11.11 -18.40 -7.78
C LEU A 181 11.22 -17.86 -6.34
N ALA A 182 10.33 -16.97 -5.92
CA ALA A 182 10.26 -16.48 -4.55
C ALA A 182 9.96 -17.62 -3.54
N VAL A 183 9.09 -18.58 -3.88
CA VAL A 183 8.89 -19.80 -3.06
C VAL A 183 10.18 -20.58 -2.93
N VAL A 184 10.86 -20.88 -4.05
CA VAL A 184 12.11 -21.66 -4.06
C VAL A 184 13.20 -20.95 -3.24
N MET A 185 13.34 -19.63 -3.40
CA MET A 185 14.29 -18.85 -2.60
C MET A 185 13.93 -18.86 -1.12
N SER A 186 12.65 -18.77 -0.77
CA SER A 186 12.20 -18.78 0.63
C SER A 186 12.49 -20.12 1.34
N LEU A 187 12.49 -21.23 0.62
CA LEU A 187 12.90 -22.55 1.15
C LEU A 187 14.38 -22.57 1.56
N GLY A 188 15.22 -21.77 0.92
CA GLY A 188 16.66 -21.66 1.22
C GLY A 188 16.99 -20.96 2.54
N PHE A 189 16.06 -20.24 3.16
CA PHE A 189 16.26 -19.60 4.45
C PHE A 189 16.47 -20.64 5.58
N LYS A 190 17.19 -20.22 6.61
CA LYS A 190 17.36 -20.98 7.85
C LYS A 190 16.51 -20.36 8.94
N GLU A 191 15.80 -21.18 9.69
CA GLU A 191 15.03 -20.71 10.87
C GLU A 191 16.03 -20.32 11.97
N LEU A 192 15.99 -19.07 12.40
CA LEU A 192 16.90 -18.51 13.41
C LEU A 192 16.17 -17.92 14.60
N GLY A 193 14.86 -17.77 14.51
CA GLY A 193 14.05 -17.31 15.64
C GLY A 193 14.08 -18.35 16.76
N GLU A 194 14.39 -17.92 17.97
CA GLU A 194 14.11 -18.75 19.15
C GLU A 194 12.60 -18.99 19.16
N LYS A 195 12.21 -20.27 19.19
CA LYS A 195 10.83 -20.60 19.55
C LYS A 195 10.64 -20.00 20.92
N SER A 196 9.82 -18.95 21.01
CA SER A 196 9.51 -18.32 22.28
C SER A 196 9.14 -19.43 23.26
N GLU A 197 10.02 -19.74 24.25
CA GLU A 197 9.79 -20.74 25.26
C GLU A 197 8.58 -20.37 26.16
N LYS A 198 8.21 -19.09 26.17
CA LYS A 198 6.93 -18.62 26.68
C LYS A 198 5.85 -18.91 25.67
N LYS A 199 5.27 -20.09 25.71
CA LYS A 199 3.98 -20.42 25.10
C LYS A 199 2.89 -19.50 25.70
N GLN A 200 2.89 -18.23 25.38
CA GLN A 200 1.70 -17.43 25.60
C GLN A 200 0.56 -18.07 24.82
N ASN A 201 -0.52 -18.35 25.50
CA ASN A 201 -1.70 -18.96 24.90
C ASN A 201 -2.14 -18.06 23.74
N SER A 202 -2.44 -18.65 22.56
CA SER A 202 -2.87 -17.89 21.38
C SER A 202 -4.08 -17.00 21.68
N GLN A 203 -4.92 -17.38 22.63
CA GLN A 203 -6.02 -16.58 23.13
C GLN A 203 -5.55 -15.34 23.90
N GLU A 204 -4.54 -15.47 24.76
CA GLU A 204 -3.97 -14.34 25.51
C GLU A 204 -3.32 -13.30 24.57
N LYS A 205 -2.61 -13.76 23.55
CA LYS A 205 -2.04 -12.84 22.53
C LYS A 205 -3.11 -12.09 21.77
N MET A 206 -4.18 -12.77 21.40
CA MET A 206 -5.30 -12.16 20.71
C MET A 206 -6.00 -11.13 21.60
N ILE A 207 -6.20 -11.45 22.88
CA ILE A 207 -6.78 -10.53 23.87
C ILE A 207 -5.87 -9.32 24.07
N ASN A 208 -4.55 -9.53 24.25
CA ASN A 208 -3.58 -8.47 24.41
C ASN A 208 -3.53 -7.54 23.19
N TYR A 209 -3.56 -8.08 21.98
CA TYR A 209 -3.61 -7.29 20.76
C TYR A 209 -4.88 -6.41 20.70
N PHE A 210 -6.06 -6.97 21.03
CA PHE A 210 -7.30 -6.19 21.10
C PHE A 210 -7.25 -5.12 22.19
N GLN A 211 -6.64 -5.42 23.33
CA GLN A 211 -6.44 -4.42 24.39
C GLN A 211 -5.51 -3.30 23.94
N ASP A 212 -4.44 -3.62 23.25
CA ASP A 212 -3.50 -2.64 22.72
C ASP A 212 -4.12 -1.79 21.61
N LEU A 213 -4.90 -2.39 20.70
CA LEU A 213 -5.72 -1.67 19.75
C LEU A 213 -6.71 -0.72 20.45
N LYS A 214 -7.41 -1.22 21.47
CA LYS A 214 -8.35 -0.41 22.25
C LYS A 214 -7.65 0.76 22.91
N LYS A 215 -6.48 0.56 23.51
CA LYS A 215 -5.66 1.62 24.10
C LYS A 215 -5.24 2.64 23.03
N GLY A 216 -4.73 2.16 21.89
CA GLY A 216 -4.35 3.03 20.76
C GLY A 216 -5.54 3.84 20.24
N MET A 217 -6.69 3.21 20.03
CA MET A 217 -7.93 3.91 19.62
C MET A 217 -8.38 4.94 20.66
N GLN A 218 -8.42 4.56 21.95
CA GLN A 218 -8.77 5.49 23.02
C GLN A 218 -7.84 6.71 23.06
N PHE A 219 -6.53 6.48 22.85
CA PHE A 219 -5.55 7.55 22.76
C PHE A 219 -5.84 8.50 21.59
N ILE A 220 -6.09 7.97 20.40
CA ILE A 220 -6.41 8.75 19.21
C ILE A 220 -7.72 9.52 19.39
N PHE A 221 -8.76 8.89 19.94
CA PHE A 221 -10.06 9.52 20.16
C PHE A 221 -10.05 10.60 21.24
N LYS A 222 -9.15 10.50 22.23
CA LYS A 222 -8.96 11.54 23.26
C LYS A 222 -8.28 12.80 22.71
N SER A 223 -7.40 12.66 21.70
CA SER A 223 -6.70 13.78 21.08
C SER A 223 -7.42 14.24 19.79
N PRO A 224 -8.04 15.43 19.78
CA PRO A 224 -8.68 15.98 18.57
C PRO A 224 -7.69 16.11 17.38
N ARG A 225 -6.43 16.38 17.66
CA ARG A 225 -5.36 16.50 16.66
C ARG A 225 -5.03 15.15 16.00
N LEU A 226 -4.81 14.12 16.81
CA LEU A 226 -4.55 12.78 16.30
C LEU A 226 -5.76 12.26 15.50
N ARG A 227 -6.96 12.46 16.00
CA ARG A 227 -8.19 12.06 15.33
C ARG A 227 -8.30 12.68 13.93
N SER A 228 -8.08 14.01 13.79
CA SER A 228 -8.09 14.67 12.47
C SER A 228 -6.99 14.14 11.55
N LEU A 229 -5.81 13.88 12.08
CA LEU A 229 -4.70 13.32 11.31
C LEU A 229 -4.99 11.90 10.82
N PHE A 230 -5.59 11.05 11.66
CA PHE A 230 -5.98 9.69 11.28
C PHE A 230 -7.07 9.67 10.20
N ILE A 231 -8.06 10.57 10.29
CA ILE A 231 -9.08 10.73 9.25
C ILE A 231 -8.41 11.18 7.95
N CYS A 232 -7.50 12.15 8.01
CA CYS A 232 -6.74 12.61 6.84
C CYS A 232 -5.92 11.48 6.19
N VAL A 233 -5.20 10.69 7.00
CA VAL A 233 -4.45 9.49 6.54
C VAL A 233 -5.37 8.49 5.85
N GLY A 234 -6.52 8.21 6.47
CA GLY A 234 -7.49 7.25 5.93
C GLY A 234 -8.08 7.70 4.58
N ILE A 235 -8.59 8.94 4.52
CA ILE A 235 -9.19 9.50 3.31
C ILE A 235 -8.15 9.55 2.18
N THR A 236 -6.97 10.12 2.42
CA THR A 236 -5.94 10.24 1.38
C THR A 236 -5.49 8.88 0.88
N TRP A 237 -5.29 7.91 1.76
CA TRP A 237 -4.91 6.56 1.37
C TRP A 237 -5.98 5.85 0.55
N GLY A 238 -7.25 5.92 0.98
CA GLY A 238 -8.37 5.31 0.26
C GLY A 238 -8.53 5.89 -1.15
N VAL A 239 -8.43 7.22 -1.27
CA VAL A 239 -8.50 7.90 -2.58
C VAL A 239 -7.30 7.53 -3.47
N PHE A 240 -6.09 7.44 -2.93
CA PHE A 240 -4.92 7.00 -3.71
C PHE A 240 -5.06 5.56 -4.22
N CYS A 241 -5.66 4.68 -3.44
CA CYS A 241 -5.93 3.31 -3.87
C CYS A 241 -7.00 3.25 -4.96
N LEU A 242 -8.12 3.97 -4.78
CA LEU A 242 -9.21 4.04 -5.76
C LEU A 242 -8.72 4.62 -7.09
N MET A 243 -8.02 5.76 -7.04
CA MET A 243 -7.49 6.42 -8.24
C MET A 243 -6.43 5.60 -8.96
N GLY A 244 -5.78 4.65 -8.27
CA GLY A 244 -4.89 3.67 -8.90
C GLY A 244 -5.64 2.77 -9.90
N THR A 245 -6.80 2.26 -9.53
CA THR A 245 -7.67 1.47 -10.43
C THR A 245 -8.36 2.35 -11.47
N TYR A 246 -8.84 3.54 -11.06
CA TYR A 246 -9.48 4.49 -11.98
C TYR A 246 -8.53 5.01 -13.06
N GLN A 247 -7.23 5.14 -12.77
CA GLN A 247 -6.22 5.48 -13.78
C GLN A 247 -6.26 4.52 -14.97
N SER A 248 -6.24 3.22 -14.69
CA SER A 248 -6.30 2.20 -15.75
C SER A 248 -7.65 2.21 -16.46
N SER A 249 -8.75 2.40 -15.72
CA SER A 249 -10.10 2.47 -16.29
C SER A 249 -10.25 3.64 -17.25
N ILE A 250 -9.85 4.86 -16.84
CA ILE A 250 -9.94 6.07 -17.67
C ILE A 250 -9.06 5.95 -18.91
N LEU A 251 -7.84 5.41 -18.77
CA LEU A 251 -6.95 5.21 -19.91
C LEU A 251 -7.53 4.20 -20.92
N VAL A 252 -8.21 3.15 -20.44
CA VAL A 252 -8.95 2.21 -21.31
C VAL A 252 -10.12 2.91 -22.00
N ASP A 253 -10.91 3.70 -21.27
CA ASP A 253 -12.09 4.39 -21.80
C ASP A 253 -11.75 5.40 -22.90
N ILE A 254 -10.58 6.06 -22.82
CA ILE A 254 -10.08 6.95 -23.89
C ILE A 254 -9.39 6.20 -25.05
N GLY A 255 -9.34 4.86 -25.00
CA GLY A 255 -8.75 4.04 -26.07
C GLY A 255 -7.22 3.89 -25.99
N ALA A 256 -6.59 4.14 -24.85
CA ALA A 256 -5.15 3.97 -24.69
C ALA A 256 -4.74 2.50 -24.79
N SER A 257 -3.66 2.25 -25.54
CA SER A 257 -3.10 0.90 -25.65
C SER A 257 -2.45 0.42 -24.35
N ALA A 258 -2.28 -0.89 -24.20
CA ALA A 258 -1.62 -1.48 -23.04
C ALA A 258 -0.20 -0.92 -22.80
N GLN A 259 0.52 -0.62 -23.88
CA GLN A 259 1.85 -0.01 -23.81
C GLN A 259 1.78 1.39 -23.19
N VAL A 260 0.82 2.22 -23.62
CA VAL A 260 0.61 3.57 -23.08
C VAL A 260 0.25 3.50 -21.62
N ILE A 261 -0.69 2.62 -21.23
CA ILE A 261 -1.11 2.42 -19.83
C ILE A 261 0.08 2.02 -18.95
N SER A 262 0.91 1.10 -19.42
CA SER A 262 2.11 0.64 -18.71
C SER A 262 3.15 1.76 -18.53
N ILE A 263 3.39 2.55 -19.58
CA ILE A 263 4.30 3.70 -19.52
C ILE A 263 3.77 4.76 -18.55
N VAL A 264 2.48 5.07 -18.59
CA VAL A 264 1.85 6.03 -17.67
C VAL A 264 1.95 5.53 -16.22
N THR A 265 1.78 4.25 -15.97
CA THR A 265 1.95 3.64 -14.62
C THR A 265 3.39 3.77 -14.14
N ALA A 266 4.37 3.50 -14.99
CA ALA A 266 5.78 3.69 -14.67
C ALA A 266 6.12 5.17 -14.37
N LEU A 267 5.64 6.10 -15.20
CA LEU A 267 5.81 7.55 -14.99
C LEU A 267 5.14 8.01 -13.69
N SER A 268 3.95 7.50 -13.37
CA SER A 268 3.25 7.78 -12.11
C SER A 268 4.06 7.34 -10.89
N SER A 269 4.68 6.17 -10.96
CA SER A 269 5.59 5.67 -9.91
C SER A 269 6.85 6.53 -9.76
N LEU A 270 7.43 6.98 -10.86
CA LEU A 270 8.56 7.93 -10.85
C LEU A 270 8.15 9.28 -10.26
N ALA A 271 6.97 9.81 -10.64
CA ALA A 271 6.43 11.04 -10.09
C ALA A 271 6.25 10.96 -8.56
N SER A 272 5.74 9.83 -8.06
CA SER A 272 5.63 9.58 -6.62
C SER A 272 7.01 9.57 -5.94
N SER A 273 8.02 8.95 -6.54
CA SER A 273 9.39 8.93 -6.03
C SER A 273 10.03 10.34 -5.99
N ILE A 274 9.78 11.15 -7.02
CA ILE A 274 10.24 12.56 -7.06
C ILE A 274 9.55 13.38 -5.97
N GLY A 275 8.24 13.20 -5.79
CA GLY A 275 7.47 13.82 -4.73
C GLY A 275 8.05 13.50 -3.35
N LEU A 276 8.32 12.23 -3.09
CA LEU A 276 8.93 11.74 -1.85
C LEU A 276 10.28 12.43 -1.57
N LYS A 277 11.15 12.55 -2.56
CA LYS A 277 12.44 13.25 -2.41
C LYS A 277 12.28 14.75 -2.13
N ARG A 278 11.22 15.38 -2.65
CA ARG A 278 10.98 16.82 -2.54
C ARG A 278 10.10 17.20 -1.35
N GLN A 279 9.63 16.25 -0.54
CA GLN A 279 8.68 16.48 0.57
C GLN A 279 9.16 17.54 1.57
N ALA A 280 10.44 17.60 1.90
CA ALA A 280 11.00 18.59 2.83
C ALA A 280 10.97 20.03 2.26
N LYS A 281 11.24 20.17 0.93
CA LYS A 281 11.13 21.49 0.26
C LYS A 281 9.67 21.94 0.19
N PHE A 282 8.76 21.03 -0.11
CA PHE A 282 7.32 21.29 -0.18
C PHE A 282 6.80 21.75 1.19
N HIS A 283 7.12 21.01 2.26
CA HIS A 283 6.73 21.37 3.62
C HIS A 283 7.31 22.74 4.06
N ARG A 284 8.57 23.05 3.70
CA ARG A 284 9.20 24.35 4.01
C ARG A 284 8.49 25.52 3.32
N HIS A 285 7.97 25.30 2.11
CA HIS A 285 7.26 26.32 1.34
C HIS A 285 5.85 26.57 1.88
N PHE A 286 5.08 25.51 2.10
CA PHE A 286 3.66 25.60 2.51
C PHE A 286 3.46 25.63 4.03
N LYS A 287 4.48 25.26 4.82
CA LYS A 287 4.44 25.26 6.30
C LYS A 287 3.14 24.65 6.84
N ASN A 288 2.35 25.43 7.60
CA ASN A 288 1.09 25.01 8.22
C ASN A 288 -0.01 24.63 7.22
N LYS A 289 0.06 25.11 5.97
CA LYS A 289 -0.92 24.82 4.92
C LYS A 289 -0.59 23.56 4.12
N THR A 290 0.47 22.82 4.47
CA THR A 290 0.97 21.68 3.71
C THR A 290 -0.11 20.61 3.47
N LEU A 291 -0.82 20.18 4.53
CA LEU A 291 -1.85 19.14 4.39
C LEU A 291 -3.07 19.65 3.61
N SER A 292 -3.50 20.87 3.85
CA SER A 292 -4.60 21.48 3.08
C SER A 292 -4.24 21.62 1.61
N THR A 293 -3.00 22.03 1.30
CA THR A 293 -2.52 22.12 -0.09
C THR A 293 -2.51 20.74 -0.76
N ILE A 294 -2.06 19.69 -0.08
CA ILE A 294 -2.11 18.31 -0.58
C ILE A 294 -3.53 17.91 -0.96
N LEU A 295 -4.49 18.13 -0.07
CA LEU A 295 -5.90 17.80 -0.29
C LEU A 295 -6.50 18.60 -1.46
N ILE A 296 -6.20 19.90 -1.54
CA ILE A 296 -6.67 20.75 -2.64
C ILE A 296 -6.10 20.29 -3.98
N VAL A 297 -4.80 20.01 -4.06
CA VAL A 297 -4.18 19.53 -5.30
C VAL A 297 -4.75 18.18 -5.72
N MET A 298 -5.01 17.28 -4.77
CA MET A 298 -5.69 16.01 -5.06
C MET A 298 -7.07 16.23 -5.67
N ILE A 299 -7.89 17.11 -5.08
CA ILE A 299 -9.25 17.40 -5.57
C ILE A 299 -9.18 18.02 -6.98
N VAL A 300 -8.34 19.04 -7.17
CA VAL A 300 -8.18 19.70 -8.46
C VAL A 300 -7.76 18.71 -9.55
N THR A 301 -6.80 17.84 -9.27
CA THR A 301 -6.36 16.84 -10.25
C THR A 301 -7.44 15.81 -10.57
N ILE A 302 -8.24 15.38 -9.58
CA ILE A 302 -9.37 14.47 -9.80
C ILE A 302 -10.44 15.14 -10.70
N PHE A 303 -10.77 16.40 -10.45
CA PHE A 303 -11.71 17.14 -11.32
C PHE A 303 -11.15 17.33 -12.73
N VAL A 304 -9.87 17.69 -12.87
CA VAL A 304 -9.23 17.80 -14.19
C VAL A 304 -9.33 16.48 -14.95
N ILE A 305 -9.03 15.35 -14.32
CA ILE A 305 -9.11 14.02 -14.91
C ILE A 305 -10.56 13.72 -15.34
N GLY A 306 -11.52 13.88 -14.44
CA GLY A 306 -12.92 13.56 -14.71
C GLY A 306 -13.53 14.46 -15.78
N ILE A 307 -13.31 15.78 -15.71
CA ILE A 307 -13.81 16.74 -16.71
C ILE A 307 -13.20 16.46 -18.08
N THR A 308 -11.88 16.22 -18.15
CA THR A 308 -11.21 15.89 -19.42
C THR A 308 -11.76 14.60 -20.04
N GLY A 309 -12.12 13.62 -19.21
CA GLY A 309 -12.74 12.37 -19.68
C GLY A 309 -14.16 12.55 -20.24
N ILE A 310 -14.87 13.61 -19.86
CA ILE A 310 -16.20 13.95 -20.43
C ILE A 310 -16.08 14.79 -21.70
N LEU A 311 -15.09 15.68 -21.73
CA LEU A 311 -14.87 16.56 -22.89
C LEU A 311 -14.40 15.72 -24.07
N GLN A 312 -15.13 15.77 -25.18
CA GLN A 312 -14.79 15.07 -26.42
C GLN A 312 -13.63 15.77 -27.15
N LEU A 313 -12.47 15.85 -26.49
CA LEU A 313 -11.24 16.41 -27.07
C LEU A 313 -10.53 15.37 -27.96
N PRO A 314 -9.66 15.82 -28.90
CA PRO A 314 -8.80 14.88 -29.64
C PRO A 314 -7.99 13.98 -28.70
N TYR A 315 -7.78 12.72 -29.11
CA TYR A 315 -7.12 11.68 -28.29
C TYR A 315 -5.80 12.17 -27.66
N ASP A 316 -4.91 12.76 -28.46
CA ASP A 316 -3.59 13.20 -27.98
C ASP A 316 -3.71 14.28 -26.91
N THR A 317 -4.64 15.22 -27.08
CA THR A 317 -4.88 16.30 -26.10
C THR A 317 -5.45 15.73 -24.80
N THR A 318 -6.43 14.84 -24.90
CA THR A 318 -7.03 14.14 -23.74
C THR A 318 -5.97 13.36 -22.99
N LEU A 319 -5.17 12.57 -23.69
CA LEU A 319 -4.11 11.76 -23.10
C LEU A 319 -3.08 12.63 -22.38
N ILE A 320 -2.59 13.69 -23.00
CA ILE A 320 -1.59 14.58 -22.39
C ILE A 320 -2.11 15.21 -21.09
N ILE A 321 -3.35 15.74 -21.10
CA ILE A 321 -3.93 16.39 -19.92
C ILE A 321 -4.10 15.37 -18.80
N ILE A 322 -4.66 14.19 -19.08
CA ILE A 322 -4.88 13.12 -18.10
C ILE A 322 -3.54 12.64 -17.51
N VAL A 323 -2.54 12.42 -18.36
CA VAL A 323 -1.20 11.99 -17.89
C VAL A 323 -0.57 13.04 -16.99
N LEU A 324 -0.59 14.30 -17.38
CA LEU A 324 -0.04 15.39 -16.56
C LEU A 324 -0.77 15.50 -15.21
N ALA A 325 -2.10 15.39 -15.21
CA ALA A 325 -2.88 15.40 -13.98
C ALA A 325 -2.52 14.21 -13.07
N PHE A 326 -2.35 13.00 -13.61
CA PHE A 326 -1.89 11.84 -12.82
C PHE A 326 -0.47 12.02 -12.29
N LEU A 327 0.46 12.58 -13.07
CA LEU A 327 1.82 12.86 -12.60
C LEU A 327 1.83 13.81 -11.39
N VAL A 328 1.00 14.86 -11.43
CA VAL A 328 0.82 15.77 -10.29
C VAL A 328 0.19 15.03 -9.11
N PHE A 329 -0.87 14.27 -9.33
CA PHE A 329 -1.56 13.49 -8.30
C PHE A 329 -0.62 12.51 -7.59
N TYR A 330 0.18 11.74 -8.33
CA TYR A 330 1.13 10.78 -7.75
C TYR A 330 2.34 11.46 -7.11
N SER A 331 2.77 12.63 -7.59
CA SER A 331 3.79 13.42 -6.89
C SER A 331 3.32 13.82 -5.50
N VAL A 332 2.05 14.24 -5.38
CA VAL A 332 1.42 14.57 -4.09
C VAL A 332 1.27 13.33 -3.21
N LYS A 333 0.95 12.16 -3.77
CA LYS A 333 0.94 10.88 -3.05
C LYS A 333 2.29 10.60 -2.38
N GLY A 334 3.39 10.78 -3.12
CA GLY A 334 4.74 10.59 -2.59
C GLY A 334 5.06 11.52 -1.43
N ILE A 335 4.70 12.82 -1.55
CA ILE A 335 4.86 13.82 -0.48
C ILE A 335 4.05 13.42 0.75
N ASN A 336 2.77 13.09 0.56
CA ASN A 336 1.81 12.80 1.62
C ASN A 336 2.23 11.62 2.50
N ASN A 337 2.72 10.54 1.89
CA ASN A 337 3.07 9.33 2.62
C ASN A 337 4.13 9.58 3.71
N VAL A 338 5.18 10.33 3.39
CA VAL A 338 6.26 10.62 4.34
C VAL A 338 5.86 11.64 5.38
N LEU A 339 5.14 12.70 4.96
CA LEU A 339 4.73 13.75 5.88
C LEU A 339 3.77 13.24 6.95
N LEU A 340 2.78 12.43 6.57
CA LEU A 340 1.84 11.87 7.52
C LEU A 340 2.52 10.91 8.50
N ASP A 341 3.49 10.12 8.05
CA ASP A 341 4.25 9.24 8.93
C ASP A 341 5.12 10.03 9.91
N ARG A 342 5.73 11.10 9.45
CA ARG A 342 6.49 12.03 10.30
C ARG A 342 5.60 12.70 11.34
N TYR A 343 4.42 13.19 10.96
CA TYR A 343 3.50 13.80 11.91
C TYR A 343 3.03 12.80 12.97
N LEU A 344 2.68 11.57 12.57
CA LEU A 344 2.27 10.54 13.51
C LEU A 344 3.39 10.16 14.49
N SER A 345 4.62 10.02 14.01
CA SER A 345 5.76 9.68 14.87
C SER A 345 6.08 10.80 15.90
N ASN A 346 5.88 12.06 15.53
CA ASN A 346 6.13 13.18 16.45
C ASN A 346 5.09 13.29 17.58
N PHE A 347 3.87 12.76 17.37
CA PHE A 347 2.83 12.75 18.40
C PHE A 347 2.85 11.51 19.29
N ALA A 348 3.59 10.47 18.92
CA ALA A 348 3.65 9.21 19.64
C ALA A 348 4.79 9.21 20.63
N LYS A 349 4.50 9.00 21.93
CA LYS A 349 5.52 8.60 22.90
C LYS A 349 6.02 7.20 22.56
N GLU A 350 7.30 6.90 22.83
CA GLU A 350 7.95 5.63 22.51
C GLU A 350 7.13 4.41 22.96
N ASN A 351 6.43 4.49 24.09
CA ASN A 351 5.65 3.40 24.65
C ASN A 351 4.33 3.09 23.91
N ILE A 352 3.87 3.96 23.00
CA ILE A 352 2.54 3.84 22.34
C ILE A 352 2.67 3.83 20.80
N ILE A 353 3.87 4.00 20.27
CA ILE A 353 4.14 4.04 18.83
C ILE A 353 3.59 2.80 18.12
N THR A 354 3.81 1.60 18.66
CA THR A 354 3.37 0.33 18.06
C THR A 354 1.85 0.26 17.95
N GLN A 355 1.13 0.68 19.01
CA GLN A 355 -0.32 0.71 19.02
C GLN A 355 -0.86 1.72 17.99
N ILE A 356 -0.24 2.90 17.89
CA ILE A 356 -0.61 3.92 16.92
C ILE A 356 -0.41 3.43 15.48
N LEU A 357 0.71 2.76 15.21
CA LEU A 357 0.97 2.19 13.88
C LEU A 357 -0.02 1.07 13.51
N ALA A 358 -0.41 0.23 14.47
CA ALA A 358 -1.44 -0.79 14.27
C ALA A 358 -2.81 -0.15 13.94
N VAL A 359 -3.23 0.86 14.71
CA VAL A 359 -4.48 1.59 14.43
C VAL A 359 -4.42 2.31 13.09
N LYS A 360 -3.25 2.88 12.70
CA LYS A 360 -3.04 3.49 11.39
C LYS A 360 -3.26 2.49 10.27
N ALA A 361 -2.72 1.29 10.36
CA ALA A 361 -2.87 0.25 9.35
C ALA A 361 -4.35 -0.14 9.18
N ILE A 362 -5.07 -0.32 10.29
CA ILE A 362 -6.51 -0.60 10.27
C ILE A 362 -7.27 0.58 9.67
N SER A 363 -7.01 1.81 10.11
CA SER A 363 -7.68 3.01 9.57
C SER A 363 -7.49 3.13 8.06
N LYS A 364 -6.27 2.94 7.54
CA LYS A 364 -5.99 2.94 6.10
C LYS A 364 -6.87 1.94 5.35
N ASN A 365 -6.99 0.71 5.86
CA ASN A 365 -7.76 -0.34 5.21
C ASN A 365 -9.27 -0.13 5.33
N VAL A 366 -9.77 0.40 6.46
CA VAL A 366 -11.19 0.76 6.62
C VAL A 366 -11.58 1.84 5.60
N PHE A 367 -10.82 2.93 5.50
CA PHE A 367 -11.12 3.99 4.54
C PHE A 367 -10.93 3.51 3.09
N ARG A 368 -9.91 2.69 2.81
CA ARG A 368 -9.72 2.07 1.50
C ARG A 368 -10.95 1.26 1.09
N SER A 369 -11.47 0.45 2.01
CA SER A 369 -12.66 -0.36 1.76
C SER A 369 -13.90 0.51 1.53
N CYS A 370 -14.20 1.47 2.43
CA CYS A 370 -15.37 2.34 2.31
C CYS A 370 -15.34 3.18 1.02
N ILE A 371 -14.21 3.81 0.71
CA ILE A 371 -14.04 4.63 -0.50
C ILE A 371 -14.06 3.74 -1.74
N GLY A 372 -13.51 2.53 -1.66
CA GLY A 372 -13.55 1.56 -2.74
C GLY A 372 -14.98 1.06 -3.02
N PHE A 373 -15.78 0.73 -2.01
CA PHE A 373 -17.20 0.39 -2.21
C PHE A 373 -17.99 1.53 -2.85
N LEU A 374 -17.77 2.76 -2.37
CA LEU A 374 -18.37 3.94 -3.00
C LEU A 374 -17.95 4.07 -4.46
N GLY A 375 -16.65 3.94 -4.75
CA GLY A 375 -16.12 4.00 -6.11
C GLY A 375 -16.66 2.89 -7.01
N ALA A 376 -16.76 1.66 -6.52
CA ALA A 376 -17.36 0.55 -7.26
C ALA A 376 -18.83 0.82 -7.58
N TYR A 377 -19.62 1.29 -6.62
CA TYR A 377 -21.02 1.67 -6.81
C TYR A 377 -21.18 2.78 -7.86
N LEU A 378 -20.33 3.81 -7.78
CA LEU A 378 -20.37 4.91 -8.75
C LEU A 378 -20.01 4.44 -10.18
N LEU A 379 -19.08 3.52 -10.34
CA LEU A 379 -18.75 2.91 -11.64
C LEU A 379 -19.87 2.01 -12.18
N ASP A 380 -20.66 1.43 -11.31
CA ASP A 380 -21.78 0.57 -11.72
C ASP A 380 -22.96 1.38 -12.29
N ILE A 381 -23.21 2.58 -11.74
CA ILE A 381 -24.33 3.45 -12.14
C ILE A 381 -23.94 4.52 -13.19
N THR A 382 -22.64 4.74 -13.43
CA THR A 382 -22.15 5.77 -14.34
C THR A 382 -20.91 5.27 -15.12
N ASN A 383 -20.33 6.12 -15.97
CA ASN A 383 -19.04 5.86 -16.61
C ASN A 383 -17.88 6.32 -15.70
N THR A 384 -16.63 5.93 -16.04
CA THR A 384 -15.44 6.21 -15.21
C THR A 384 -15.21 7.71 -15.02
N ALA A 385 -15.45 8.53 -16.04
CA ALA A 385 -15.24 9.97 -15.98
C ALA A 385 -16.23 10.64 -15.01
N ASN A 386 -17.52 10.29 -15.10
CA ASN A 386 -18.55 10.78 -14.20
C ASN A 386 -18.33 10.28 -12.76
N ALA A 387 -17.99 9.00 -12.59
CA ALA A 387 -17.65 8.43 -11.30
C ALA A 387 -16.46 9.17 -10.66
N THR A 388 -15.45 9.54 -11.45
CA THR A 388 -14.29 10.31 -10.98
C THR A 388 -14.71 11.69 -10.49
N ILE A 389 -15.60 12.40 -11.19
CA ILE A 389 -16.14 13.70 -10.75
C ILE A 389 -16.93 13.56 -9.46
N LEU A 390 -17.80 12.55 -9.36
CA LEU A 390 -18.59 12.31 -8.15
C LEU A 390 -17.69 11.99 -6.94
N VAL A 391 -16.65 11.18 -7.12
CA VAL A 391 -15.61 10.97 -6.10
C VAL A 391 -14.94 12.28 -5.71
N GLY A 392 -14.64 13.14 -6.69
CA GLY A 392 -14.09 14.47 -6.47
C GLY A 392 -15.02 15.36 -5.63
N ILE A 393 -16.33 15.33 -5.89
CA ILE A 393 -17.33 16.09 -5.12
C ILE A 393 -17.40 15.57 -3.67
N VAL A 394 -17.49 14.26 -3.47
CA VAL A 394 -17.50 13.65 -2.13
C VAL A 394 -16.22 14.01 -1.37
N LEU A 395 -15.07 13.93 -2.03
CA LEU A 395 -13.79 14.30 -1.45
C LEU A 395 -13.72 15.79 -1.12
N LEU A 396 -14.28 16.67 -1.97
CA LEU A 396 -14.35 18.11 -1.72
C LEU A 396 -15.15 18.39 -0.45
N ILE A 397 -16.34 17.81 -0.30
CA ILE A 397 -17.18 17.98 0.88
C ILE A 397 -16.45 17.47 2.13
N ALA A 398 -15.90 16.27 2.08
CA ALA A 398 -15.12 15.69 3.19
C ALA A 398 -13.90 16.56 3.55
N THR A 399 -13.22 17.11 2.55
CA THR A 399 -12.04 17.96 2.73
C THR A 399 -12.39 19.31 3.33
N LEU A 400 -13.48 19.94 2.91
CA LEU A 400 -13.94 21.20 3.50
C LEU A 400 -14.22 21.04 5.01
N GLY A 401 -14.92 19.97 5.39
CA GLY A 401 -15.12 19.63 6.80
C GLY A 401 -13.83 19.33 7.54
N LEU A 402 -12.93 18.54 6.92
CA LEU A 402 -11.65 18.18 7.52
C LEU A 402 -10.71 19.38 7.67
N VAL A 403 -10.57 20.22 6.65
CA VAL A 403 -9.70 21.41 6.66
C VAL A 403 -10.21 22.41 7.69
N SER A 404 -11.51 22.67 7.77
CA SER A 404 -12.11 23.51 8.81
C SER A 404 -11.80 22.97 10.22
N TYR A 405 -11.91 21.66 10.41
CA TYR A 405 -11.57 21.02 11.67
C TYR A 405 -10.06 21.08 11.99
N MET A 406 -9.21 20.94 10.96
CA MET A 406 -7.75 20.96 11.09
C MET A 406 -7.20 22.37 11.33
N GLN A 407 -7.76 23.42 10.74
CA GLN A 407 -7.30 24.82 10.89
C GLN A 407 -7.24 25.25 12.35
N THR A 408 -8.11 24.72 13.18
CA THR A 408 -8.15 25.04 14.61
C THR A 408 -7.22 24.17 15.46
N ARG A 409 -6.63 23.10 14.90
CA ARG A 409 -6.00 22.03 15.70
C ARG A 409 -4.70 21.47 15.16
N LEU A 410 -4.45 21.57 13.86
CA LEU A 410 -3.23 21.13 13.18
C LEU A 410 -2.66 22.33 12.42
N GLY A 411 -1.38 22.55 12.48
CA GLY A 411 -0.78 23.60 11.66
C GLY A 411 0.42 24.26 12.28
N LEU A 412 0.81 23.82 13.45
CA LEU A 412 2.04 24.26 14.10
C LEU A 412 3.21 23.37 13.64
N LYS A 413 4.43 23.88 13.67
CA LYS A 413 5.62 23.05 13.52
C LYS A 413 5.64 21.99 14.64
N PRO A 414 6.27 20.81 14.44
CA PRO A 414 6.43 19.82 15.50
C PRO A 414 6.99 20.40 16.80
N GLU A 415 7.84 21.41 16.69
CA GLU A 415 8.50 22.13 17.79
C GLU A 415 7.61 23.18 18.49
N GLU A 416 6.49 23.55 17.86
CA GLU A 416 5.54 24.56 18.36
C GLU A 416 4.33 23.94 19.07
N TYR A 417 4.26 22.59 19.12
CA TYR A 417 3.22 21.91 19.89
C TYR A 417 3.61 21.91 21.36
N ASP A 418 2.78 22.51 22.20
CA ASP A 418 2.98 22.52 23.65
C ASP A 418 3.09 21.11 24.21
N GLU A 419 3.96 20.92 25.20
CA GLU A 419 4.05 19.68 25.97
C GLU A 419 2.69 19.26 26.55
N LYS A 420 1.78 20.20 26.81
CA LYS A 420 0.40 19.94 27.27
C LYS A 420 -0.42 19.12 26.28
N ASP A 421 -0.19 19.26 24.97
CA ASP A 421 -0.91 18.49 23.95
C ASP A 421 -0.44 17.03 23.87
N ILE A 422 0.76 16.76 24.36
CA ILE A 422 1.36 15.43 24.47
C ILE A 422 1.02 14.79 25.83
N ILE A 423 0.83 15.62 26.87
CA ILE A 423 0.69 15.20 28.27
C ILE A 423 -0.78 15.13 28.73
N SER A 424 -1.75 15.67 27.99
CA SER A 424 -3.16 15.63 28.37
C SER A 424 -3.79 14.22 28.38
N ILE A 425 -2.95 13.19 28.42
CA ILE A 425 -3.31 11.79 28.51
C ILE A 425 -2.73 11.24 29.84
N LYS A 426 -3.31 11.72 30.92
CA LYS A 426 -3.28 11.02 32.20
C LYS A 426 -4.54 10.19 32.36
#